data_7bd953af2118b8cd9722afd4fb227c11
#
_entry.id   7bd953af2118b8cd9722afd4fb227c11
#
_cell.length_a   1.000
_cell.length_b   1.000
_cell.length_c   1.000
_cell.angle_alpha   90.00
_cell.angle_beta   90.00
_cell.angle_gamma   90.00
#
_symmetry.space_group_name_H-M   'P 1'
#
loop_
_entity.id
_entity.type
_entity.pdbx_description
1 polymer ?
#
loop_
_entity_poly.entity_id
_entity_poly.type
_entity_poly.pdbx_seq_one_letter_code
_entity_poly.pdbx_strand_id
1 'polypeptide(L)'
;YASIIGESGSAVPAHDFDLGIFLIAPHVLYRDRCHAAPELYAPLTGPHGWRFAPGDPLTIRPAHTPVWNPAHQPHLTKVGPVPFLCLFGWTRDVQETARVIPADDWPELEALRLG
;
A
#
# COMPACT_ATOMS: atom_id res chain seq x y z
N TYR A 1 7.61 8.57 -0.97
CA TYR A 1 7.89 7.84 0.27
C TYR A 1 9.33 8.03 0.70
N ALA A 2 9.64 7.62 1.93
CA ALA A 2 11.01 7.66 2.45
C ALA A 2 11.33 6.34 3.15
N SER A 3 12.47 5.73 2.77
CA SER A 3 13.02 4.57 3.48
C SER A 3 13.76 5.04 4.73
N ILE A 4 13.48 4.39 5.84
CA ILE A 4 14.15 4.62 7.11
C ILE A 4 15.27 3.59 7.30
N ILE A 5 14.95 2.32 7.10
CA ILE A 5 15.90 1.21 7.13
C ILE A 5 15.82 0.51 5.78
N GLY A 6 16.93 0.36 5.09
CA GLY A 6 16.91 -0.27 3.76
C GLY A 6 18.24 -0.23 3.06
N GLU A 7 18.17 -0.38 1.74
CA GLU A 7 19.34 -0.37 0.87
C GLU A 7 19.98 1.02 0.80
N SER A 8 20.79 1.25 -0.21
CA SER A 8 21.53 2.50 -0.40
C SER A 8 20.61 3.74 -0.33
N GLY A 9 21.05 4.75 0.41
CA GLY A 9 20.32 6.02 0.56
C GLY A 9 19.36 6.07 1.75
N SER A 10 19.17 4.98 2.47
CA SER A 10 18.36 4.96 3.68
C SER A 10 19.13 5.51 4.88
N ALA A 11 18.40 6.01 5.89
CA ALA A 11 19.00 6.51 7.11
C ALA A 11 19.78 5.43 7.86
N VAL A 12 19.27 4.21 7.88
CA VAL A 12 19.93 3.03 8.44
C VAL A 12 20.10 1.99 7.35
N PRO A 13 21.32 1.62 6.98
CA PRO A 13 21.56 0.61 5.94
C PRO A 13 21.09 -0.78 6.37
N ALA A 14 20.47 -1.49 5.43
CA ALA A 14 20.11 -2.90 5.60
C ALA A 14 20.14 -3.59 4.23
N HIS A 15 20.33 -4.90 4.23
CA HIS A 15 20.33 -5.71 3.03
C HIS A 15 19.01 -6.46 2.92
N ASP A 16 18.41 -6.40 1.72
CA ASP A 16 17.17 -7.09 1.37
C ASP A 16 16.02 -6.88 2.37
N PHE A 17 15.92 -5.65 2.85
CA PHE A 17 14.88 -5.22 3.79
C PHE A 17 14.58 -3.75 3.55
N ASP A 18 13.33 -3.34 3.68
CA ASP A 18 12.94 -1.95 3.56
C ASP A 18 11.84 -1.63 4.58
N LEU A 19 12.11 -0.72 5.48
CA LEU A 19 11.14 -0.14 6.40
C LEU A 19 11.06 1.36 6.13
N GLY A 20 9.88 1.84 5.82
CA GLY A 20 9.73 3.24 5.47
C GLY A 20 8.37 3.80 5.83
N ILE A 21 8.12 4.99 5.34
CA ILE A 21 6.88 5.73 5.55
C ILE A 21 6.46 6.34 4.22
N PHE A 22 5.16 6.35 3.96
CA PHE A 22 4.63 7.08 2.81
C PHE A 22 3.37 7.86 3.19
N LEU A 23 3.09 8.88 2.37
CA LEU A 23 1.94 9.75 2.51
C LEU A 23 1.24 9.84 1.17
N ILE A 24 -0.05 9.54 1.14
CA ILE A 24 -0.88 9.64 -0.06
C ILE A 24 -2.00 10.64 0.20
N ALA A 25 -2.26 11.52 -0.77
CA ALA A 25 -3.27 12.55 -0.65
C ALA A 25 -4.69 11.97 -0.46
N PRO A 26 -5.62 12.75 0.14
CA PRO A 26 -7.00 12.29 0.29
C PRO A 26 -7.64 11.88 -1.02
N HIS A 27 -8.50 10.87 -0.98
CA HIS A 27 -9.31 10.36 -2.09
C HIS A 27 -8.54 9.71 -3.24
N VAL A 28 -7.22 9.63 -3.18
CA VAL A 28 -6.41 8.97 -4.22
C VAL A 28 -6.70 7.48 -4.27
N LEU A 29 -6.75 6.95 -5.48
CA LEU A 29 -6.77 5.50 -5.73
C LEU A 29 -5.35 5.04 -6.05
N TYR A 30 -4.80 4.18 -5.20
CA TYR A 30 -3.57 3.46 -5.46
C TYR A 30 -3.94 2.10 -6.05
N ARG A 31 -3.80 1.97 -7.37
CA ARG A 31 -4.41 0.90 -8.19
C ARG A 31 -3.90 -0.49 -7.86
N ASP A 32 -4.63 -1.51 -8.32
CA ASP A 32 -4.23 -2.90 -8.19
C ASP A 32 -2.81 -3.12 -8.66
N ARG A 33 -2.00 -3.75 -7.81
CA ARG A 33 -0.59 -4.02 -8.03
C ARG A 33 -0.17 -5.26 -7.26
N CYS A 34 0.97 -5.83 -7.64
CA CYS A 34 1.61 -6.89 -6.88
C CYS A 34 3.13 -6.77 -6.99
N HIS A 35 3.83 -7.39 -6.07
CA HIS A 35 5.29 -7.47 -6.05
C HIS A 35 5.76 -8.69 -5.26
N ALA A 36 7.02 -9.08 -5.51
CA ALA A 36 7.60 -10.25 -4.86
C ALA A 36 7.78 -10.07 -3.36
N ALA A 37 8.13 -8.85 -2.91
CA ALA A 37 8.34 -8.59 -1.50
C ALA A 37 7.06 -8.79 -0.70
N PRO A 38 7.07 -9.63 0.34
CA PRO A 38 5.99 -9.61 1.32
C PRO A 38 5.97 -8.26 2.02
N GLU A 39 4.78 -7.70 2.24
CA GLU A 39 4.67 -6.35 2.78
C GLU A 39 3.70 -6.26 3.94
N LEU A 40 4.14 -5.63 5.02
CA LEU A 40 3.29 -5.20 6.11
C LEU A 40 3.01 -3.71 5.97
N TYR A 41 1.73 -3.35 5.99
CA TYR A 41 1.29 -1.97 6.14
C TYR A 41 0.83 -1.73 7.57
N ALA A 42 1.30 -0.64 8.16
CA ALA A 42 0.84 -0.17 9.47
C ALA A 42 0.27 1.25 9.31
N PRO A 43 -1.01 1.37 8.91
CA PRO A 43 -1.65 2.67 8.70
C PRO A 43 -1.79 3.46 10.00
N LEU A 44 -1.42 4.74 9.97
CA LEU A 44 -1.53 5.66 11.11
C LEU A 44 -2.77 6.55 11.00
N THR A 45 -3.36 6.65 9.82
CA THR A 45 -4.58 7.42 9.55
C THR A 45 -5.62 6.56 8.87
N GLY A 46 -6.85 7.04 8.78
CA GLY A 46 -7.96 6.33 8.15
C GLY A 46 -9.22 7.21 8.11
N PRO A 47 -10.34 6.70 7.55
CA PRO A 47 -10.50 5.37 6.98
C PRO A 47 -9.78 5.18 5.65
N HIS A 48 -9.57 3.93 5.28
CA HIS A 48 -9.00 3.54 4.00
C HIS A 48 -9.66 2.25 3.51
N GLY A 49 -9.66 2.02 2.18
CA GLY A 49 -10.27 0.84 1.57
C GLY A 49 -9.22 -0.04 0.92
N TRP A 50 -9.41 -1.35 1.00
CA TRP A 50 -8.50 -2.36 0.47
C TRP A 50 -9.25 -3.44 -0.29
N ARG A 51 -8.61 -4.01 -1.30
CA ARG A 51 -9.00 -5.28 -1.91
C ARG A 51 -7.76 -6.06 -2.32
N PHE A 52 -7.90 -7.37 -2.44
CA PHE A 52 -6.77 -8.26 -2.69
C PHE A 52 -6.95 -9.10 -3.96
N ALA A 53 -7.90 -8.72 -4.80
CA ALA A 53 -8.07 -9.22 -6.15
C ALA A 53 -8.78 -8.17 -7.00
N PRO A 54 -8.39 -7.99 -8.28
CA PRO A 54 -9.10 -7.09 -9.18
C PRO A 54 -10.60 -7.43 -9.26
N GLY A 55 -11.45 -6.39 -9.21
CA GLY A 55 -12.90 -6.57 -9.27
C GLY A 55 -13.59 -6.87 -7.95
N ASP A 56 -12.86 -7.24 -6.91
CA ASP A 56 -13.45 -7.46 -5.59
C ASP A 56 -13.94 -6.14 -4.96
N PRO A 57 -14.97 -6.19 -4.10
CA PRO A 57 -15.39 -5.01 -3.34
C PRO A 57 -14.31 -4.58 -2.36
N LEU A 58 -14.31 -3.28 -2.01
CA LEU A 58 -13.41 -2.75 -0.99
C LEU A 58 -13.84 -3.18 0.40
N THR A 59 -12.85 -3.51 1.23
CA THR A 59 -13.03 -3.59 2.68
C THR A 59 -12.55 -2.28 3.30
N ILE A 60 -13.46 -1.58 4.00
CA ILE A 60 -13.14 -0.31 4.65
C ILE A 60 -12.57 -0.59 6.04
N ARG A 61 -11.44 0.04 6.35
CA ARG A 61 -10.75 -0.17 7.62
C ARG A 61 -10.43 1.18 8.31
N PRO A 62 -10.49 1.23 9.65
CA PRO A 62 -10.05 2.42 10.38
C PRO A 62 -8.53 2.51 10.46
N ALA A 63 -8.04 3.67 10.94
CA ALA A 63 -6.64 3.83 11.33
C ALA A 63 -6.18 2.72 12.28
N HIS A 64 -4.87 2.42 12.25
CA HIS A 64 -4.23 1.45 13.13
C HIS A 64 -4.63 -0.02 12.90
N THR A 65 -5.23 -0.33 11.76
CA THR A 65 -5.52 -1.70 11.34
C THR A 65 -4.39 -2.18 10.43
N PRO A 66 -3.51 -3.09 10.87
CA PRO A 66 -2.43 -3.60 10.02
C PRO A 66 -2.98 -4.39 8.84
N VAL A 67 -2.26 -4.32 7.72
CA VAL A 67 -2.58 -5.08 6.50
C VAL A 67 -1.34 -5.87 6.10
N TRP A 68 -1.47 -7.20 6.06
CA TRP A 68 -0.40 -8.07 5.61
C TRP A 68 -0.65 -8.55 4.19
N ASN A 69 0.34 -8.35 3.32
CA ASN A 69 0.34 -8.84 1.95
C ASN A 69 1.44 -9.88 1.76
N PRO A 70 1.09 -11.16 1.59
CA PRO A 70 2.07 -12.17 1.17
C PRO A 70 2.69 -11.82 -0.19
N ALA A 71 3.82 -12.45 -0.48
CA ALA A 71 4.49 -12.29 -1.79
C ALA A 71 3.50 -12.49 -2.94
N HIS A 72 3.58 -11.60 -3.93
CA HIS A 72 2.78 -11.61 -5.16
C HIS A 72 1.27 -11.43 -5.00
N GLN A 73 0.75 -11.23 -3.78
CA GLN A 73 -0.68 -10.99 -3.60
C GLN A 73 -1.07 -9.64 -4.22
N PRO A 74 -2.08 -9.61 -5.12
CA PRO A 74 -2.62 -8.34 -5.59
C PRO A 74 -3.17 -7.50 -4.44
N HIS A 75 -2.99 -6.19 -4.50
CA HIS A 75 -3.59 -5.27 -3.53
C HIS A 75 -3.84 -3.91 -4.15
N LEU A 76 -4.90 -3.27 -3.68
CA LEU A 76 -5.33 -1.93 -4.07
C LEU A 76 -5.71 -1.17 -2.80
N THR A 77 -5.40 0.12 -2.78
CA THR A 77 -5.71 0.99 -1.65
C THR A 77 -6.51 2.20 -2.14
N LYS A 78 -7.64 2.47 -1.50
CA LYS A 78 -8.40 3.72 -1.70
C LYS A 78 -8.26 4.57 -0.45
N VAL A 79 -7.75 5.78 -0.62
CA VAL A 79 -7.57 6.72 0.50
C VAL A 79 -8.91 7.37 0.83
N GLY A 80 -9.17 7.58 2.10
CA GLY A 80 -10.35 8.27 2.61
C GLY A 80 -10.20 9.79 2.61
N PRO A 81 -10.98 10.50 3.45
CA PRO A 81 -11.02 11.97 3.43
C PRO A 81 -9.81 12.65 4.07
N VAL A 82 -8.92 11.91 4.72
CA VAL A 82 -7.68 12.43 5.29
C VAL A 82 -6.47 11.83 4.58
N PRO A 83 -5.31 12.52 4.57
CA PRO A 83 -4.10 11.93 3.98
C PRO A 83 -3.78 10.58 4.60
N PHE A 84 -3.38 9.62 3.77
CA PHE A 84 -3.02 8.28 4.21
C PHE A 84 -1.54 8.25 4.60
N LEU A 85 -1.28 8.31 5.89
CA LEU A 85 0.06 8.18 6.45
C LEU A 85 0.25 6.75 6.91
N CYS A 86 1.27 6.07 6.41
CA CYS A 86 1.43 4.64 6.61
C CYS A 86 2.90 4.26 6.73
N LEU A 87 3.23 3.45 7.72
CA LEU A 87 4.50 2.73 7.76
C LEU A 87 4.37 1.49 6.90
N PHE A 88 5.44 1.13 6.21
CA PHE A 88 5.49 -0.12 5.44
C PHE A 88 6.78 -0.88 5.71
N GLY A 89 6.70 -2.19 5.64
CA GLY A 89 7.86 -3.07 5.73
C GLY A 89 7.85 -4.09 4.61
N TRP A 90 8.91 -4.10 3.80
CA TRP A 90 9.22 -5.14 2.83
C TRP A 90 10.28 -6.05 3.45
N THR A 91 9.94 -7.31 3.63
CA THR A 91 10.77 -8.21 4.45
C THR A 91 11.83 -8.97 3.67
N ARG A 92 11.73 -8.99 2.34
CA ARG A 92 12.72 -9.58 1.41
C ARG A 92 12.37 -9.20 -0.03
N ASP A 93 13.24 -9.52 -0.97
CA ASP A 93 13.04 -9.32 -2.42
C ASP A 93 12.76 -7.86 -2.78
N VAL A 94 13.41 -6.94 -2.07
CA VAL A 94 13.14 -5.49 -2.20
C VAL A 94 13.64 -4.92 -3.54
N GLN A 95 14.48 -5.65 -4.28
CA GLN A 95 14.96 -5.23 -5.60
C GLN A 95 13.99 -5.59 -6.72
N GLU A 96 13.00 -6.44 -6.46
CA GLU A 96 12.03 -6.85 -7.47
C GLU A 96 10.99 -5.74 -7.68
N THR A 97 10.77 -5.40 -8.95
CA THR A 97 9.87 -4.31 -9.31
C THR A 97 8.39 -4.69 -9.13
N ALA A 98 7.62 -3.79 -8.52
CA ALA A 98 6.17 -3.92 -8.48
C ALA A 98 5.58 -3.72 -9.88
N ARG A 99 4.43 -4.36 -10.13
CA ARG A 99 3.70 -4.21 -11.39
C ARG A 99 2.22 -3.93 -11.15
N VAL A 100 1.63 -3.15 -12.06
CA VAL A 100 0.20 -2.85 -12.06
C VAL A 100 -0.57 -4.03 -12.64
N ILE A 101 -1.70 -4.36 -12.04
CA ILE A 101 -2.63 -5.39 -12.53
C ILE A 101 -3.87 -4.67 -13.05
N PRO A 102 -4.17 -4.72 -14.37
CA PRO A 102 -5.31 -4.00 -14.93
C PRO A 102 -6.65 -4.47 -14.34
N ALA A 103 -7.58 -3.53 -14.15
CA ALA A 103 -8.95 -3.79 -13.76
C ALA A 103 -9.88 -2.77 -14.42
N ASP A 104 -11.13 -3.17 -14.71
CA ASP A 104 -12.07 -2.36 -15.47
C ASP A 104 -12.82 -1.34 -14.60
N ASP A 105 -12.80 -1.48 -13.29
CA ASP A 105 -13.60 -0.68 -12.36
C ASP A 105 -12.85 0.49 -11.71
N TRP A 106 -11.64 0.81 -12.17
CA TRP A 106 -10.89 1.94 -11.61
C TRP A 106 -11.62 3.28 -11.70
N PRO A 107 -12.35 3.61 -12.78
CA PRO A 107 -13.09 4.88 -12.82
C PRO A 107 -14.11 5.01 -11.69
N GLU A 108 -14.84 3.94 -11.37
CA GLU A 108 -15.81 3.93 -10.28
C GLU A 108 -15.12 4.09 -8.93
N LEU A 109 -13.99 3.41 -8.72
CA LEU A 109 -13.23 3.50 -7.49
C LEU A 109 -12.56 4.87 -7.33
N GLU A 110 -12.10 5.48 -8.41
CA GLU A 110 -11.55 6.84 -8.36
C GLU A 110 -12.61 7.87 -7.95
N ALA A 111 -13.85 7.71 -8.41
CA ALA A 111 -14.94 8.60 -8.06
C ALA A 111 -15.50 8.37 -6.66
N LEU A 112 -15.24 7.20 -6.07
CA LEU A 112 -15.75 6.84 -4.76
C LEU A 112 -15.19 7.76 -3.68
N ARG A 113 -16.01 8.05 -2.66
CA ARG A 113 -15.60 8.79 -1.46
C ARG A 113 -15.88 7.96 -0.21
N LEU A 114 -14.86 7.76 0.61
CA LEU A 114 -14.98 7.03 1.88
C LEU A 114 -15.21 8.03 3.01
N GLY A 115 -16.33 7.94 3.65
CA GLY A 115 -16.65 8.78 4.81
C GLY A 115 -17.15 10.18 4.48
#